data_56122fc4a88dbd56a70458175aa58c0f
#
_entry.id   56122fc4a88dbd56a70458175aa58c0f
#
_cell.length_a   1.000
_cell.length_b   1.000
_cell.length_c   1.000
_cell.angle_alpha   90.00
_cell.angle_beta   90.00
_cell.angle_gamma   90.00
#
_symmetry.space_group_name_H-M   'P 1'
#
loop_
_entity.id
_entity.type
_entity.pdbx_description
1 polymer ?
#
loop_
_entity_poly.entity_id
_entity_poly.type
_entity_poly.pdbx_seq_one_letter_code
_entity_poly.pdbx_strand_id
1 'polypeptide(L)'
;VGPDVLDIGALLKDQGVFTYDPGFMATAATESKITYIDGDAGVLLYRGYPIEQLAKHSTFLEVSYLLQHGELPNKAELAVFTRSIMRHTMLNEWLLRFYRSFHHNAHPMAMVATIVASLAAFYHASTNINNDRHREIFSHRMIAKIPTIAAASYKHALGQPFIYPRNDLDYCANVLNMLFSVPCEPYDVDPLHAKALDLLFILHADHEQNASTSTVRLAGSTGANPYAAISAGVAALWGPAH
;
A
#
# COMPACT_ATOMS: atom_id res chain seq x y z
N VAL A 1 10.03 -3.33 25.32
CA VAL A 1 10.51 -4.48 24.54
C VAL A 1 9.68 -5.69 24.97
N GLY A 2 9.31 -6.60 24.05
CA GLY A 2 8.49 -7.77 24.37
C GLY A 2 9.15 -8.75 25.34
N PRO A 3 8.39 -9.70 25.92
CA PRO A 3 8.88 -10.59 26.97
C PRO A 3 10.07 -11.48 26.53
N ASP A 4 10.12 -11.82 25.23
CA ASP A 4 11.15 -12.70 24.66
C ASP A 4 12.20 -11.93 23.84
N VAL A 5 12.36 -10.63 24.08
CA VAL A 5 13.27 -9.75 23.33
C VAL A 5 14.31 -9.14 24.27
N LEU A 6 15.59 -9.30 23.92
CA LEU A 6 16.71 -8.66 24.59
C LEU A 6 17.05 -7.34 23.89
N ASP A 7 16.99 -6.23 24.64
CA ASP A 7 17.48 -4.94 24.14
C ASP A 7 19.02 -4.90 24.16
N ILE A 8 19.61 -4.83 22.97
CA ILE A 8 21.06 -4.77 22.77
C ILE A 8 21.56 -3.36 22.45
N GLY A 9 20.71 -2.33 22.55
CA GLY A 9 21.05 -0.95 22.18
C GLY A 9 22.27 -0.38 22.90
N ALA A 10 22.50 -0.82 24.14
CA ALA A 10 23.65 -0.40 24.94
C ALA A 10 24.93 -1.23 24.66
N LEU A 11 24.84 -2.38 24.02
CA LEU A 11 25.94 -3.34 23.90
C LEU A 11 27.19 -2.74 23.22
N LEU A 12 27.00 -2.01 22.13
CA LEU A 12 28.09 -1.33 21.43
C LEU A 12 28.74 -0.27 22.32
N LYS A 13 27.92 0.54 23.00
CA LYS A 13 28.41 1.65 23.85
C LYS A 13 29.16 1.15 25.06
N ASP A 14 28.65 0.12 25.72
CA ASP A 14 29.16 -0.34 27.04
C ASP A 14 30.27 -1.41 26.91
N GLN A 15 30.21 -2.23 25.85
CA GLN A 15 31.11 -3.38 25.67
C GLN A 15 31.98 -3.27 24.39
N GLY A 16 31.71 -2.32 23.50
CA GLY A 16 32.45 -2.15 22.25
C GLY A 16 32.26 -3.29 21.23
N VAL A 17 31.21 -4.10 21.39
CA VAL A 17 30.95 -5.26 20.51
C VAL A 17 29.71 -5.05 19.66
N PHE A 18 29.72 -5.64 18.47
CA PHE A 18 28.60 -5.69 17.56
C PHE A 18 27.93 -7.07 17.59
N THR A 19 26.64 -7.13 17.33
CA THR A 19 25.94 -8.37 17.01
C THR A 19 26.11 -8.73 15.55
N TYR A 20 26.10 -10.01 15.24
CA TYR A 20 26.14 -10.52 13.87
C TYR A 20 24.94 -11.43 13.64
N ASP A 21 23.98 -10.94 12.86
CA ASP A 21 22.75 -11.66 12.48
C ASP A 21 22.41 -11.34 11.02
N PRO A 22 23.08 -12.00 10.05
CA PRO A 22 22.84 -11.77 8.63
C PRO A 22 21.41 -12.15 8.26
N GLY A 23 20.68 -11.20 7.67
CA GLY A 23 19.28 -11.39 7.27
C GLY A 23 18.27 -11.20 8.40
N PHE A 24 18.70 -10.75 9.57
CA PHE A 24 17.82 -10.45 10.73
C PHE A 24 16.96 -11.63 11.17
N MET A 25 17.50 -12.85 11.13
CA MET A 25 16.77 -14.08 11.44
C MET A 25 16.41 -14.21 12.93
N ALA A 26 17.19 -13.58 13.81
CA ALA A 26 17.00 -13.60 15.25
C ALA A 26 16.93 -12.18 15.87
N THR A 27 16.77 -11.14 15.03
CA THR A 27 16.77 -9.74 15.47
C THR A 27 15.40 -9.11 15.30
N ALA A 28 14.78 -8.73 16.42
CA ALA A 28 13.58 -7.88 16.39
C ALA A 28 13.98 -6.43 16.03
N ALA A 29 13.80 -6.06 14.75
CA ALA A 29 14.24 -4.78 14.23
C ALA A 29 13.30 -3.61 14.57
N THR A 30 12.08 -3.87 15.03
CA THR A 30 11.08 -2.86 15.33
C THR A 30 9.98 -3.38 16.23
N GLU A 31 9.31 -2.45 16.92
CA GLU A 31 8.06 -2.69 17.62
C GLU A 31 6.90 -2.11 16.80
N SER A 32 5.79 -2.84 16.67
CA SER A 32 4.58 -2.40 15.98
C SER A 32 3.34 -2.77 16.77
N LYS A 33 2.31 -1.91 16.69
CA LYS A 33 0.97 -2.14 17.26
C LYS A 33 -0.07 -2.36 16.15
N ILE A 34 0.38 -2.58 14.91
CA ILE A 34 -0.55 -2.66 13.75
C ILE A 34 -1.04 -4.08 13.59
N THR A 35 -0.15 -5.03 13.45
CA THR A 35 -0.48 -6.43 13.15
C THR A 35 0.15 -7.36 14.17
N TYR A 36 -0.59 -8.39 14.55
CA TYR A 36 -0.10 -9.53 15.32
C TYR A 36 -0.38 -10.80 14.54
N ILE A 37 0.65 -11.61 14.36
CA ILE A 37 0.57 -12.91 13.67
C ILE A 37 1.12 -13.98 14.60
N ASP A 38 0.33 -15.05 14.79
CA ASP A 38 0.77 -16.30 15.38
C ASP A 38 0.47 -17.42 14.36
N GLY A 39 1.50 -17.81 13.63
CA GLY A 39 1.37 -18.81 12.56
C GLY A 39 1.05 -20.21 13.09
N ASP A 40 1.53 -20.55 14.30
CA ASP A 40 1.30 -21.86 14.90
C ASP A 40 -0.15 -21.99 15.41
N ALA A 41 -0.68 -20.93 15.99
CA ALA A 41 -2.07 -20.86 16.44
C ALA A 41 -3.06 -20.49 15.31
N GLY A 42 -2.58 -20.05 14.15
CA GLY A 42 -3.40 -19.58 13.03
C GLY A 42 -4.14 -18.28 13.35
N VAL A 43 -3.52 -17.37 14.11
CA VAL A 43 -4.11 -16.10 14.54
C VAL A 43 -3.51 -14.94 13.77
N LEU A 44 -4.38 -14.10 13.19
CA LEU A 44 -4.03 -12.83 12.59
C LEU A 44 -4.94 -11.73 13.15
N LEU A 45 -4.34 -10.69 13.72
CA LEU A 45 -5.08 -9.54 14.24
C LEU A 45 -4.57 -8.25 13.58
N TYR A 46 -5.49 -7.38 13.16
CA TYR A 46 -5.20 -6.00 12.77
C TYR A 46 -5.69 -5.06 13.88
N ARG A 47 -4.77 -4.35 14.52
CA ARG A 47 -5.09 -3.45 15.65
C ARG A 47 -5.88 -4.14 16.78
N GLY A 48 -5.69 -5.46 16.95
CA GLY A 48 -6.41 -6.27 17.93
C GLY A 48 -7.74 -6.86 17.40
N TYR A 49 -8.19 -6.52 16.20
CA TYR A 49 -9.38 -7.09 15.57
C TYR A 49 -9.04 -8.38 14.83
N PRO A 50 -9.71 -9.51 15.09
CA PRO A 50 -9.50 -10.76 14.37
C PRO A 50 -9.79 -10.62 12.88
N ILE A 51 -8.91 -11.20 12.04
CA ILE A 51 -9.05 -11.10 10.60
C ILE A 51 -10.35 -11.69 10.07
N GLU A 52 -10.88 -12.75 10.71
CA GLU A 52 -12.15 -13.39 10.32
C GLU A 52 -13.34 -12.45 10.52
N GLN A 53 -13.30 -11.58 11.52
CA GLN A 53 -14.33 -10.59 11.75
C GLN A 53 -14.24 -9.46 10.72
N LEU A 54 -13.04 -8.96 10.47
CA LEU A 54 -12.82 -7.92 9.47
C LEU A 54 -13.18 -8.39 8.07
N ALA A 55 -12.76 -9.59 7.68
CA ALA A 55 -13.09 -10.20 6.39
C ALA A 55 -14.60 -10.39 6.18
N LYS A 56 -15.34 -10.68 7.25
CA LYS A 56 -16.78 -10.93 7.18
C LYS A 56 -17.63 -9.65 7.22
N HIS A 57 -17.19 -8.64 7.97
CA HIS A 57 -18.05 -7.51 8.36
C HIS A 57 -17.53 -6.14 7.91
N SER A 58 -16.31 -6.05 7.36
CA SER A 58 -15.70 -4.79 6.95
C SER A 58 -15.44 -4.75 5.45
N THR A 59 -15.18 -3.56 4.95
CA THR A 59 -14.64 -3.31 3.61
C THR A 59 -13.15 -2.98 3.70
N PHE A 60 -12.44 -3.07 2.58
CA PHE A 60 -11.01 -2.71 2.53
C PHE A 60 -10.75 -1.26 2.98
N LEU A 61 -11.65 -0.32 2.66
CA LEU A 61 -11.48 1.07 3.12
C LEU A 61 -11.68 1.22 4.63
N GLU A 62 -12.57 0.45 5.26
CA GLU A 62 -12.70 0.41 6.72
C GLU A 62 -11.44 -0.16 7.37
N VAL A 63 -10.89 -1.24 6.80
CA VAL A 63 -9.62 -1.81 7.28
C VAL A 63 -8.44 -0.85 7.04
N SER A 64 -8.41 -0.17 5.91
CA SER A 64 -7.39 0.86 5.64
C SER A 64 -7.45 1.99 6.68
N TYR A 65 -8.64 2.41 7.07
CA TYR A 65 -8.84 3.38 8.14
C TYR A 65 -8.35 2.84 9.48
N LEU A 66 -8.77 1.62 9.84
CA LEU A 66 -8.36 0.93 11.07
C LEU A 66 -6.82 0.89 11.22
N LEU A 67 -6.12 0.47 10.17
CA LEU A 67 -4.66 0.36 10.19
C LEU A 67 -3.97 1.70 10.43
N GLN A 68 -4.52 2.79 9.86
CA GLN A 68 -3.97 4.14 10.00
C GLN A 68 -4.30 4.79 11.34
N HIS A 69 -5.55 4.65 11.81
CA HIS A 69 -6.07 5.40 12.96
C HIS A 69 -6.15 4.56 14.25
N GLY A 70 -6.07 3.23 14.16
CA GLY A 70 -6.06 2.33 15.31
C GLY A 70 -7.43 1.78 15.73
N GLU A 71 -8.52 2.39 15.26
CA GLU A 71 -9.91 1.99 15.54
C GLU A 71 -10.73 1.98 14.25
N LEU A 72 -11.78 1.17 14.22
CA LEU A 72 -12.74 1.17 13.09
C LEU A 72 -13.49 2.49 13.00
N PRO A 73 -13.75 2.99 11.78
CA PRO A 73 -14.45 4.25 11.61
C PRO A 73 -15.94 4.12 11.97
N ASN A 74 -16.51 5.17 12.54
CA ASN A 74 -17.96 5.32 12.52
C ASN A 74 -18.45 5.71 11.11
N LYS A 75 -19.78 5.73 10.90
CA LYS A 75 -20.37 6.02 9.58
C LYS A 75 -19.96 7.37 9.00
N ALA A 76 -19.81 8.39 9.84
CA ALA A 76 -19.45 9.74 9.38
C ALA A 76 -17.96 9.79 8.99
N GLU A 77 -17.10 9.20 9.79
CA GLU A 77 -15.66 9.08 9.53
C GLU A 77 -15.40 8.29 8.25
N LEU A 78 -16.05 7.13 8.09
CA LEU A 78 -15.95 6.32 6.88
C LEU A 78 -16.38 7.11 5.64
N ALA A 79 -17.48 7.84 5.71
CA ALA A 79 -17.97 8.66 4.59
C ALA A 79 -16.97 9.75 4.19
N VAL A 80 -16.32 10.39 5.17
CA VAL A 80 -15.29 11.41 4.92
C VAL A 80 -14.05 10.77 4.31
N PHE A 81 -13.57 9.65 4.89
CA PHE A 81 -12.41 8.93 4.42
C PHE A 81 -12.60 8.41 2.99
N THR A 82 -13.70 7.68 2.74
CA THR A 82 -14.05 7.16 1.40
C THR A 82 -14.10 8.29 0.37
N ARG A 83 -14.76 9.40 0.69
CA ARG A 83 -14.82 10.57 -0.20
C ARG A 83 -13.45 11.14 -0.49
N SER A 84 -12.56 11.19 0.51
CA SER A 84 -11.19 11.65 0.33
C SER A 84 -10.41 10.73 -0.61
N ILE A 85 -10.48 9.41 -0.40
CA ILE A 85 -9.84 8.42 -1.28
C ILE A 85 -10.36 8.54 -2.72
N MET A 86 -11.67 8.49 -2.91
CA MET A 86 -12.28 8.49 -4.24
C MET A 86 -12.00 9.76 -5.04
N ARG A 87 -11.77 10.90 -4.38
CA ARG A 87 -11.37 12.15 -5.04
C ARG A 87 -9.89 12.21 -5.45
N HIS A 88 -9.07 11.28 -5.02
CA HIS A 88 -7.65 11.23 -5.33
C HIS A 88 -7.25 10.13 -6.33
N THR A 89 -8.20 9.37 -6.85
CA THR A 89 -7.95 8.21 -7.73
C THR A 89 -7.34 8.57 -9.08
N MET A 90 -7.72 9.70 -9.65
CA MET A 90 -7.25 10.14 -10.97
C MET A 90 -5.75 10.49 -10.95
N LEU A 91 -5.02 10.05 -11.97
CA LEU A 91 -3.63 10.46 -12.22
C LEU A 91 -3.60 11.76 -13.03
N ASN A 92 -2.51 12.51 -12.88
CA ASN A 92 -2.24 13.64 -13.76
C ASN A 92 -1.97 13.14 -15.20
N GLU A 93 -2.50 13.85 -16.21
CA GLU A 93 -2.35 13.48 -17.61
C GLU A 93 -0.89 13.37 -18.06
N TRP A 94 0.01 14.15 -17.49
CA TRP A 94 1.44 14.03 -17.79
C TRP A 94 2.03 12.70 -17.31
N LEU A 95 1.54 12.15 -16.19
CA LEU A 95 1.92 10.81 -15.76
C LEU A 95 1.40 9.73 -16.70
N LEU A 96 0.18 9.86 -17.21
CA LEU A 96 -0.35 8.94 -18.22
C LEU A 96 0.45 9.01 -19.53
N ARG A 97 0.91 10.19 -19.92
CA ARG A 97 1.81 10.35 -21.07
C ARG A 97 3.17 9.71 -20.84
N PHE A 98 3.66 9.70 -19.59
CA PHE A 98 4.94 9.10 -19.24
C PHE A 98 4.97 7.59 -19.50
N TYR A 99 3.84 6.88 -19.43
CA TYR A 99 3.74 5.47 -19.83
C TYR A 99 4.20 5.21 -21.25
N ARG A 100 4.07 6.17 -22.18
CA ARG A 100 4.55 6.06 -23.56
C ARG A 100 6.07 5.94 -23.69
N SER A 101 6.82 6.24 -22.62
CA SER A 101 8.27 6.09 -22.58
C SER A 101 8.73 4.67 -22.21
N PHE A 102 7.82 3.83 -21.70
CA PHE A 102 8.13 2.44 -21.43
C PHE A 102 8.04 1.59 -22.69
N HIS A 103 8.90 0.59 -22.77
CA HIS A 103 8.77 -0.43 -23.79
C HIS A 103 7.46 -1.21 -23.60
N HIS A 104 6.83 -1.67 -24.68
CA HIS A 104 5.54 -2.35 -24.64
C HIS A 104 5.53 -3.62 -23.78
N ASN A 105 6.65 -4.32 -23.66
CA ASN A 105 6.82 -5.51 -22.82
C ASN A 105 7.59 -5.21 -21.52
N ALA A 106 7.62 -3.96 -21.06
CA ALA A 106 8.22 -3.62 -19.78
C ALA A 106 7.50 -4.36 -18.65
N HIS A 107 8.27 -4.84 -17.67
CA HIS A 107 7.69 -5.54 -16.51
C HIS A 107 6.77 -4.60 -15.72
N PRO A 108 5.53 -5.01 -15.39
CA PRO A 108 4.57 -4.15 -14.69
C PRO A 108 5.10 -3.55 -13.39
N MET A 109 5.88 -4.31 -12.62
CA MET A 109 6.46 -3.81 -11.37
C MET A 109 7.46 -2.67 -11.58
N ALA A 110 8.24 -2.70 -12.68
CA ALA A 110 9.13 -1.60 -13.04
C ALA A 110 8.33 -0.32 -13.35
N MET A 111 7.22 -0.46 -14.09
CA MET A 111 6.32 0.65 -14.37
C MET A 111 5.70 1.21 -13.10
N VAL A 112 5.13 0.35 -12.24
CA VAL A 112 4.50 0.78 -10.97
C VAL A 112 5.52 1.50 -10.09
N ALA A 113 6.71 0.94 -9.86
CA ALA A 113 7.74 1.57 -9.04
C ALA A 113 8.15 2.95 -9.59
N THR A 114 8.36 3.05 -10.91
CA THR A 114 8.75 4.30 -11.57
C THR A 114 7.67 5.37 -11.46
N ILE A 115 6.40 5.02 -11.72
CA ILE A 115 5.28 5.97 -11.63
C ILE A 115 5.06 6.41 -10.18
N VAL A 116 5.16 5.51 -9.20
CA VAL A 116 5.07 5.87 -7.78
C VAL A 116 6.17 6.87 -7.40
N ALA A 117 7.42 6.63 -7.78
CA ALA A 117 8.52 7.58 -7.55
C ALA A 117 8.24 8.94 -8.20
N SER A 118 7.69 8.94 -9.42
CA SER A 118 7.38 10.16 -10.18
C SER A 118 6.32 11.02 -9.51
N LEU A 119 5.44 10.46 -8.66
CA LEU A 119 4.45 11.25 -7.89
C LEU A 119 5.12 12.33 -7.02
N ALA A 120 6.36 12.13 -6.61
CA ALA A 120 7.13 13.12 -5.87
C ALA A 120 7.24 14.47 -6.60
N ALA A 121 7.39 14.43 -7.93
CA ALA A 121 7.48 15.62 -8.77
C ALA A 121 6.15 16.37 -8.92
N PHE A 122 5.02 15.67 -8.71
CA PHE A 122 3.68 16.27 -8.84
C PHE A 122 3.11 16.74 -7.50
N TYR A 123 3.58 16.19 -6.38
CA TYR A 123 3.03 16.45 -5.04
C TYR A 123 4.08 16.98 -4.04
N HIS A 124 5.13 17.62 -4.53
CA HIS A 124 6.27 18.11 -3.75
C HIS A 124 5.90 19.00 -2.56
N ALA A 125 4.78 19.72 -2.63
CA ALA A 125 4.32 20.62 -1.56
C ALA A 125 3.78 19.92 -0.30
N SER A 126 3.60 18.57 -0.33
CA SER A 126 3.00 17.79 0.77
C SER A 126 3.76 16.51 1.08
N THR A 127 5.09 16.61 1.20
CA THR A 127 6.00 15.46 1.39
C THR A 127 6.72 15.46 2.73
N ASN A 128 6.43 16.42 3.62
CA ASN A 128 7.04 16.47 4.94
C ASN A 128 6.41 15.42 5.86
N ILE A 129 7.14 14.34 6.12
CA ILE A 129 6.70 13.21 6.96
C ILE A 129 6.53 13.58 8.45
N ASN A 130 7.10 14.70 8.89
CA ASN A 130 6.93 15.20 10.26
C ASN A 130 5.65 16.06 10.44
N ASN A 131 4.90 16.30 9.38
CA ASN A 131 3.63 17.01 9.40
C ASN A 131 2.47 16.04 9.27
N ASP A 132 1.59 15.97 10.25
CA ASP A 132 0.46 15.01 10.32
C ASP A 132 -0.46 15.13 9.12
N ARG A 133 -0.79 16.34 8.70
CA ARG A 133 -1.66 16.58 7.54
C ARG A 133 -0.99 16.12 6.23
N HIS A 134 0.33 16.26 6.11
CA HIS A 134 1.06 15.76 4.94
C HIS A 134 1.08 14.23 4.93
N ARG A 135 1.25 13.58 6.10
CA ARG A 135 1.16 12.12 6.21
C ARG A 135 -0.22 11.61 5.84
N GLU A 136 -1.27 12.25 6.36
CA GLU A 136 -2.65 11.88 6.06
C GLU A 136 -2.94 11.99 4.55
N ILE A 137 -2.69 13.16 3.94
CA ILE A 137 -2.96 13.36 2.51
C ILE A 137 -2.09 12.48 1.62
N PHE A 138 -0.86 12.18 2.04
CA PHE A 138 0.01 11.24 1.35
C PHE A 138 -0.59 9.83 1.38
N SER A 139 -1.02 9.33 2.55
CA SER A 139 -1.64 8.01 2.71
C SER A 139 -2.89 7.88 1.84
N HIS A 140 -3.77 8.88 1.88
CA HIS A 140 -4.98 8.90 1.04
C HIS A 140 -4.65 8.86 -0.45
N ARG A 141 -3.64 9.63 -0.90
CA ARG A 141 -3.19 9.60 -2.29
C ARG A 141 -2.62 8.26 -2.71
N MET A 142 -1.85 7.61 -1.84
CA MET A 142 -1.27 6.31 -2.16
C MET A 142 -2.36 5.24 -2.28
N ILE A 143 -3.25 5.12 -1.30
CA ILE A 143 -4.38 4.18 -1.36
C ILE A 143 -5.22 4.43 -2.63
N ALA A 144 -5.50 5.70 -2.95
CA ALA A 144 -6.32 6.06 -4.09
C ALA A 144 -5.66 5.78 -5.45
N LYS A 145 -4.35 6.05 -5.58
CA LYS A 145 -3.67 6.07 -6.88
C LYS A 145 -3.01 4.75 -7.27
N ILE A 146 -2.64 3.91 -6.31
CA ILE A 146 -2.02 2.61 -6.61
C ILE A 146 -2.89 1.76 -7.53
N PRO A 147 -4.21 1.62 -7.33
CA PRO A 147 -5.06 0.89 -8.28
C PRO A 147 -5.03 1.45 -9.69
N THR A 148 -5.09 2.79 -9.83
CA THR A 148 -5.05 3.45 -11.13
C THR A 148 -3.69 3.25 -11.82
N ILE A 149 -2.59 3.32 -11.05
CA ILE A 149 -1.23 3.06 -11.55
C ILE A 149 -1.10 1.60 -12.01
N ALA A 150 -1.58 0.65 -11.20
CA ALA A 150 -1.55 -0.78 -11.52
C ALA A 150 -2.38 -1.09 -12.79
N ALA A 151 -3.60 -0.54 -12.86
CA ALA A 151 -4.48 -0.71 -14.02
C ALA A 151 -3.88 -0.09 -15.27
N ALA A 152 -3.29 1.11 -15.20
CA ALA A 152 -2.61 1.74 -16.32
C ALA A 152 -1.40 0.91 -16.78
N SER A 153 -0.62 0.34 -15.85
CA SER A 153 0.50 -0.55 -16.17
C SER A 153 0.02 -1.82 -16.89
N TYR A 154 -1.08 -2.41 -16.43
CA TYR A 154 -1.70 -3.57 -17.07
C TYR A 154 -2.21 -3.23 -18.48
N LYS A 155 -2.94 -2.12 -18.64
CA LYS A 155 -3.44 -1.66 -19.94
C LYS A 155 -2.31 -1.33 -20.92
N HIS A 156 -1.21 -0.75 -20.44
CA HIS A 156 -0.02 -0.51 -21.25
C HIS A 156 0.57 -1.81 -21.78
N ALA A 157 0.73 -2.82 -20.92
CA ALA A 157 1.27 -4.13 -21.31
C ALA A 157 0.39 -4.85 -22.35
N LEU A 158 -0.92 -4.63 -22.31
CA LEU A 158 -1.87 -5.16 -23.31
C LEU A 158 -1.96 -4.33 -24.59
N GLY A 159 -1.34 -3.14 -24.65
CA GLY A 159 -1.52 -2.20 -25.75
C GLY A 159 -2.93 -1.61 -25.84
N GLN A 160 -3.67 -1.59 -24.73
CA GLN A 160 -5.04 -1.08 -24.63
C GLN A 160 -5.07 0.37 -24.12
N PRO A 161 -6.14 1.13 -24.44
CA PRO A 161 -6.33 2.47 -23.88
C PRO A 161 -6.47 2.44 -22.37
N PHE A 162 -5.97 3.48 -21.69
CA PHE A 162 -6.20 3.66 -20.28
C PHE A 162 -7.67 3.95 -19.99
N ILE A 163 -8.17 3.36 -18.92
CA ILE A 163 -9.52 3.58 -18.41
C ILE A 163 -9.42 4.46 -17.16
N TYR A 164 -10.19 5.54 -17.17
CA TYR A 164 -10.23 6.46 -16.05
C TYR A 164 -11.06 5.91 -14.88
N PRO A 165 -10.69 6.27 -13.63
CA PRO A 165 -11.51 5.92 -12.48
C PRO A 165 -12.89 6.61 -12.54
N ARG A 166 -13.89 5.95 -12.00
CA ARG A 166 -15.28 6.41 -11.92
C ARG A 166 -15.64 6.66 -10.46
N ASN A 167 -16.30 7.80 -10.17
CA ASN A 167 -16.70 8.18 -8.80
C ASN A 167 -18.05 7.57 -8.38
N ASP A 168 -18.78 6.93 -9.29
CA ASP A 168 -20.05 6.26 -9.04
C ASP A 168 -19.89 4.79 -8.67
N LEU A 169 -18.68 4.24 -8.77
CA LEU A 169 -18.34 2.89 -8.34
C LEU A 169 -17.69 2.90 -6.95
N ASP A 170 -17.86 1.80 -6.21
CA ASP A 170 -17.05 1.57 -5.01
C ASP A 170 -15.57 1.33 -5.36
N TYR A 171 -14.73 1.25 -4.33
CA TYR A 171 -13.28 1.15 -4.50
C TYR A 171 -12.87 -0.08 -5.34
N CYS A 172 -13.36 -1.28 -5.00
CA CYS A 172 -12.97 -2.52 -5.67
C CYS A 172 -13.63 -2.66 -7.06
N ALA A 173 -14.88 -2.24 -7.18
CA ALA A 173 -15.55 -2.18 -8.48
C ALA A 173 -14.81 -1.23 -9.44
N ASN A 174 -14.31 -0.10 -8.92
CA ASN A 174 -13.53 0.84 -9.71
C ASN A 174 -12.19 0.25 -10.18
N VAL A 175 -11.51 -0.54 -9.33
CA VAL A 175 -10.30 -1.28 -9.71
C VAL A 175 -10.60 -2.22 -10.88
N LEU A 176 -11.65 -3.04 -10.78
CA LEU A 176 -12.05 -3.98 -11.83
C LEU A 176 -12.44 -3.25 -13.12
N ASN A 177 -13.17 -2.15 -13.00
CA ASN A 177 -13.54 -1.32 -14.16
C ASN A 177 -12.28 -0.81 -14.88
N MET A 178 -11.30 -0.27 -14.16
CA MET A 178 -10.07 0.24 -14.78
C MET A 178 -9.22 -0.88 -15.41
N LEU A 179 -9.22 -2.08 -14.84
CA LEU A 179 -8.46 -3.22 -15.36
C LEU A 179 -9.10 -3.83 -16.61
N PHE A 180 -10.42 -4.01 -16.62
CA PHE A 180 -11.07 -4.89 -17.58
C PHE A 180 -11.98 -4.19 -18.60
N SER A 181 -12.50 -3.01 -18.32
CA SER A 181 -13.33 -2.31 -19.31
C SER A 181 -12.51 -1.85 -20.52
N VAL A 182 -13.18 -1.73 -21.65
CA VAL A 182 -12.64 -1.20 -22.91
C VAL A 182 -13.60 -0.15 -23.46
N PRO A 183 -13.12 0.87 -24.21
CA PRO A 183 -14.00 1.96 -24.68
C PRO A 183 -15.04 1.56 -25.71
N CYS A 184 -14.89 0.40 -26.34
CA CYS A 184 -15.73 -0.03 -27.47
C CYS A 184 -17.00 -0.77 -27.06
N GLU A 185 -17.14 -1.15 -25.78
CA GLU A 185 -18.32 -1.86 -25.27
C GLU A 185 -18.61 -1.51 -23.81
N PRO A 186 -19.86 -1.63 -23.34
CA PRO A 186 -20.22 -1.52 -21.94
C PRO A 186 -19.52 -2.60 -21.10
N TYR A 187 -19.10 -2.24 -19.91
CA TYR A 187 -18.57 -3.18 -18.92
C TYR A 187 -19.31 -2.99 -17.60
N ASP A 188 -20.08 -3.98 -17.22
CA ASP A 188 -20.77 -4.03 -15.95
C ASP A 188 -19.95 -4.87 -14.97
N VAL A 189 -19.53 -4.25 -13.86
CA VAL A 189 -18.73 -4.93 -12.84
C VAL A 189 -19.60 -5.92 -12.09
N ASP A 190 -19.21 -7.19 -12.09
CA ASP A 190 -19.86 -8.20 -11.29
C ASP A 190 -19.64 -7.91 -9.79
N PRO A 191 -20.74 -7.72 -9.00
CA PRO A 191 -20.62 -7.45 -7.57
C PRO A 191 -19.92 -8.56 -6.78
N LEU A 192 -20.01 -9.81 -7.24
CA LEU A 192 -19.31 -10.94 -6.61
C LEU A 192 -17.80 -10.81 -6.77
N HIS A 193 -17.34 -10.43 -7.97
CA HIS A 193 -15.92 -10.18 -8.22
C HIS A 193 -15.39 -8.98 -7.43
N ALA A 194 -16.18 -7.89 -7.34
CA ALA A 194 -15.81 -6.73 -6.54
C ALA A 194 -15.67 -7.10 -5.06
N LYS A 195 -16.60 -7.87 -4.51
CA LYS A 195 -16.54 -8.37 -3.13
C LYS A 195 -15.37 -9.33 -2.90
N ALA A 196 -15.08 -10.21 -3.85
CA ALA A 196 -13.94 -11.11 -3.75
C ALA A 196 -12.60 -10.34 -3.73
N LEU A 197 -12.48 -9.31 -4.56
CA LEU A 197 -11.31 -8.44 -4.57
C LEU A 197 -11.17 -7.65 -3.27
N ASP A 198 -12.27 -7.13 -2.73
CA ASP A 198 -12.29 -6.42 -1.45
C ASP A 198 -11.79 -7.32 -0.32
N LEU A 199 -12.26 -8.56 -0.27
CA LEU A 199 -11.79 -9.56 0.68
C LEU A 199 -10.30 -9.87 0.52
N LEU A 200 -9.82 -10.03 -0.70
CA LEU A 200 -8.39 -10.24 -0.98
C LEU A 200 -7.55 -9.06 -0.49
N PHE A 201 -8.00 -7.83 -0.70
CA PHE A 201 -7.31 -6.64 -0.20
C PHE A 201 -7.29 -6.57 1.33
N ILE A 202 -8.37 -6.95 2.01
CA ILE A 202 -8.39 -7.04 3.48
C ILE A 202 -7.36 -8.05 3.97
N LEU A 203 -7.34 -9.26 3.40
CA LEU A 203 -6.44 -10.34 3.81
C LEU A 203 -4.96 -10.03 3.56
N HIS A 204 -4.66 -9.11 2.64
CA HIS A 204 -3.30 -8.72 2.27
C HIS A 204 -2.95 -7.28 2.69
N ALA A 205 -3.77 -6.64 3.53
CA ALA A 205 -3.61 -5.23 3.86
C ALA A 205 -2.32 -4.92 4.63
N ASP A 206 -1.89 -5.83 5.50
CA ASP A 206 -0.62 -5.74 6.22
C ASP A 206 -0.09 -7.15 6.56
N HIS A 207 1.22 -7.32 6.56
CA HIS A 207 1.90 -8.56 6.86
C HIS A 207 3.18 -8.30 7.68
N GLU A 208 3.07 -7.50 8.73
CA GLU A 208 4.17 -7.14 9.65
C GLU A 208 5.40 -6.55 8.93
N GLN A 209 6.60 -7.03 9.30
CA GLN A 209 7.88 -6.59 8.76
C GLN A 209 8.34 -7.44 7.57
N ASN A 210 7.51 -7.54 6.54
CA ASN A 210 7.93 -8.13 5.27
C ASN A 210 9.03 -7.28 4.58
N ALA A 211 9.61 -7.80 3.50
CA ALA A 211 10.71 -7.14 2.78
C ALA A 211 10.34 -5.73 2.30
N SER A 212 9.13 -5.52 1.82
CA SER A 212 8.66 -4.21 1.37
C SER A 212 8.54 -3.22 2.53
N THR A 213 7.93 -3.61 3.64
CA THR A 213 7.79 -2.77 4.85
C THR A 213 9.16 -2.39 5.40
N SER A 214 10.08 -3.35 5.53
CA SER A 214 11.45 -3.11 6.01
C SER A 214 12.21 -2.17 5.08
N THR A 215 12.08 -2.32 3.76
CA THR A 215 12.69 -1.43 2.77
C THR A 215 12.13 -0.01 2.85
N VAL A 216 10.82 0.16 2.97
CA VAL A 216 10.19 1.49 3.13
C VAL A 216 10.66 2.16 4.42
N ARG A 217 10.74 1.41 5.53
CA ARG A 217 11.22 1.95 6.80
C ARG A 217 12.69 2.37 6.72
N LEU A 218 13.55 1.54 6.11
CA LEU A 218 14.96 1.86 5.93
C LEU A 218 15.12 3.13 5.06
N ALA A 219 14.48 3.19 3.91
CA ALA A 219 14.51 4.39 3.06
C ALA A 219 13.93 5.61 3.79
N GLY A 220 12.81 5.45 4.49
CA GLY A 220 12.16 6.53 5.24
C GLY A 220 13.01 7.06 6.41
N SER A 221 13.83 6.22 7.04
CA SER A 221 14.72 6.62 8.15
C SER A 221 15.76 7.66 7.75
N THR A 222 16.07 7.77 6.46
CA THR A 222 16.98 8.80 5.92
C THR A 222 16.31 10.16 5.72
N GLY A 223 15.01 10.28 5.97
CA GLY A 223 14.22 11.47 5.63
C GLY A 223 13.87 11.58 4.15
N ALA A 224 13.99 10.46 3.40
CA ALA A 224 13.65 10.43 1.98
C ALA A 224 12.19 10.81 1.73
N ASN A 225 11.93 11.35 0.54
CA ASN A 225 10.56 11.65 0.08
C ASN A 225 9.70 10.38 0.20
N PRO A 226 8.47 10.45 0.78
CA PRO A 226 7.66 9.27 1.03
C PRO A 226 7.28 8.50 -0.24
N TYR A 227 7.08 9.17 -1.38
CA TYR A 227 6.84 8.48 -2.66
C TYR A 227 8.07 7.66 -3.11
N ALA A 228 9.28 8.18 -2.88
CA ALA A 228 10.52 7.45 -3.18
C ALA A 228 10.67 6.23 -2.25
N ALA A 229 10.35 6.38 -0.96
CA ALA A 229 10.39 5.27 0.00
C ALA A 229 9.40 4.16 -0.37
N ILE A 230 8.15 4.51 -0.73
CA ILE A 230 7.15 3.52 -1.20
C ILE A 230 7.60 2.87 -2.52
N SER A 231 8.18 3.63 -3.45
CA SER A 231 8.73 3.06 -4.70
C SER A 231 9.80 2.00 -4.43
N ALA A 232 10.67 2.22 -3.44
CA ALA A 232 11.65 1.23 -3.01
C ALA A 232 10.99 -0.05 -2.46
N GLY A 233 9.90 0.08 -1.68
CA GLY A 233 9.09 -1.05 -1.23
C GLY A 233 8.43 -1.81 -2.38
N VAL A 234 7.91 -1.10 -3.38
CA VAL A 234 7.37 -1.71 -4.61
C VAL A 234 8.47 -2.47 -5.37
N ALA A 235 9.68 -1.92 -5.44
CA ALA A 235 10.81 -2.61 -6.05
C ALA A 235 11.20 -3.89 -5.28
N ALA A 236 11.11 -3.89 -3.96
CA ALA A 236 11.34 -5.08 -3.15
C ALA A 236 10.31 -6.19 -3.47
N LEU A 237 9.06 -5.83 -3.74
CA LEU A 237 8.00 -6.77 -4.12
C LEU A 237 8.28 -7.49 -5.45
N TRP A 238 9.18 -7.00 -6.28
CA TRP A 238 9.53 -7.62 -7.56
C TRP A 238 10.46 -8.84 -7.42
N GLY A 239 11.05 -9.06 -6.26
CA GLY A 239 11.94 -10.20 -6.03
C GLY A 239 11.18 -11.53 -5.99
N PRO A 240 11.78 -12.64 -6.47
CA PRO A 240 11.12 -13.96 -6.52
C PRO A 240 10.90 -14.58 -5.12
N ALA A 241 11.56 -14.05 -4.11
CA ALA A 241 11.48 -14.52 -2.72
C ALA A 241 10.61 -13.63 -1.81
N HIS A 242 9.80 -12.74 -2.42
CA HIS A 242 8.93 -11.85 -1.66
C HIS A 242 7.60 -12.51 -1.31
#